data_a5aee821ce454cb5b4be341a09117e99
#
_entry.id   a5aee821ce454cb5b4be341a09117e99
#
_cell.length_a   1.000
_cell.length_b   1.000
_cell.length_c   1.000
_cell.angle_alpha   90.00
_cell.angle_beta   90.00
_cell.angle_gamma   90.00
#
_symmetry.space_group_name_H-M   'P 1'
#
loop_
_entity.id
_entity.type
_entity.pdbx_description
1 polymer ?
#
loop_
_entity_poly.entity_id
_entity_poly.type
_entity_poly.pdbx_seq_one_letter_code
_entity_poly.pdbx_strand_id
1 'polypeptide(L)'
;TFGASTVFFFCQRSQVAPAYKTSLTLAGLVCLIALYHYLRIFESFNEAYIVINGVITETGGQLNVSYRYVGWLLTVPLLLLELVLVIRLTREKTFSLGVKLTIAAVIMVLLGYSGEGLVDADQLQERWIYWSLAMFPFLFILYNLIIKLKNPISKQPKNVQSLVSNARWLLIVSWTIYPVVYLLPIFDPSASYVSLQVGYTVADILSIASFGIMIYLIAQRKSDIGA
;
A
#
# COMPACT_ATOMS: atom_id res chain seq x y z
N THR A 1 -15.10 1.29 2.24
CA THR A 1 -13.98 0.95 3.18
C THR A 1 -13.19 2.21 3.54
N PHE A 2 -12.47 2.88 2.61
CA PHE A 2 -11.50 3.95 2.92
C PHE A 2 -12.11 5.16 3.64
N GLY A 3 -13.30 5.63 3.24
CA GLY A 3 -13.98 6.75 3.92
C GLY A 3 -14.31 6.44 5.38
N ALA A 4 -14.86 5.26 5.66
CA ALA A 4 -15.15 4.82 7.02
C ALA A 4 -13.86 4.68 7.85
N SER A 5 -12.79 4.12 7.26
CA SER A 5 -11.48 4.00 7.91
C SER A 5 -10.87 5.38 8.23
N THR A 6 -11.00 6.36 7.32
CA THR A 6 -10.55 7.73 7.56
C THR A 6 -11.20 8.32 8.81
N VAL A 7 -12.54 8.27 8.88
CA VAL A 7 -13.30 8.78 10.04
C VAL A 7 -12.89 8.04 11.30
N PHE A 8 -12.80 6.70 11.24
CA PHE A 8 -12.39 5.87 12.36
C PHE A 8 -11.03 6.31 12.93
N PHE A 9 -9.98 6.40 12.10
CA PHE A 9 -8.64 6.72 12.57
C PHE A 9 -8.54 8.14 13.15
N PHE A 10 -9.21 9.12 12.57
CA PHE A 10 -9.23 10.47 13.15
C PHE A 10 -10.00 10.53 14.48
N CYS A 11 -11.10 9.81 14.63
CA CYS A 11 -11.82 9.70 15.89
C CYS A 11 -10.98 8.99 16.97
N GLN A 12 -10.35 7.86 16.62
CA GLN A 12 -9.55 7.05 17.55
C GLN A 12 -8.23 7.73 17.96
N ARG A 13 -7.79 8.76 17.23
CA ARG A 13 -6.59 9.53 17.56
C ARG A 13 -6.63 10.12 18.99
N SER A 14 -7.79 10.44 19.53
CA SER A 14 -7.97 10.93 20.90
C SER A 14 -7.76 9.84 21.96
N GLN A 15 -7.90 8.58 21.60
CA GLN A 15 -7.85 7.42 22.50
C GLN A 15 -6.44 6.85 22.71
N VAL A 16 -5.43 7.39 22.03
CA VAL A 16 -4.04 6.93 22.12
C VAL A 16 -3.14 7.99 22.75
N ALA A 17 -2.05 7.53 23.37
CA ALA A 17 -1.06 8.42 23.96
C ALA A 17 -0.45 9.37 22.90
N PRO A 18 -0.01 10.58 23.30
CA PRO A 18 0.51 11.61 22.38
C PRO A 18 1.59 11.09 21.44
N ALA A 19 2.40 10.14 21.90
CA ALA A 19 3.50 9.54 21.14
C ALA A 19 3.05 8.75 19.89
N TYR A 20 1.79 8.30 19.84
CA TYR A 20 1.23 7.48 18.75
C TYR A 20 0.22 8.24 17.87
N LYS A 21 -0.14 9.48 18.25
CA LYS A 21 -1.12 10.30 17.51
C LYS A 21 -0.69 10.55 16.06
N THR A 22 0.61 10.68 15.81
CA THR A 22 1.13 10.89 14.46
C THR A 22 0.90 9.66 13.59
N SER A 23 1.10 8.44 14.10
CA SER A 23 0.84 7.21 13.33
C SER A 23 -0.63 7.10 12.94
N LEU A 24 -1.58 7.39 13.85
CA LEU A 24 -3.01 7.38 13.53
C LEU A 24 -3.42 8.51 12.57
N THR A 25 -2.77 9.67 12.67
CA THR A 25 -2.98 10.77 11.72
C THR A 25 -2.56 10.33 10.32
N LEU A 26 -1.41 9.65 10.19
CA LEU A 26 -0.95 9.12 8.91
C LEU A 26 -1.91 8.04 8.38
N ALA A 27 -2.37 7.09 9.22
CA ALA A 27 -3.36 6.09 8.82
C ALA A 27 -4.64 6.74 8.25
N GLY A 28 -5.15 7.78 8.92
CA GLY A 28 -6.29 8.55 8.44
C GLY A 28 -6.02 9.27 7.12
N LEU A 29 -4.84 9.88 6.97
CA LEU A 29 -4.44 10.56 5.73
C LEU A 29 -4.27 9.59 4.57
N VAL A 30 -3.65 8.44 4.79
CA VAL A 30 -3.49 7.39 3.77
C VAL A 30 -4.84 6.91 3.27
N CYS A 31 -5.80 6.65 4.19
CA CYS A 31 -7.16 6.27 3.81
C CYS A 31 -7.90 7.39 3.07
N LEU A 32 -7.71 8.67 3.45
CA LEU A 32 -8.30 9.81 2.77
C LEU A 32 -7.77 9.98 1.35
N ILE A 33 -6.45 9.86 1.17
CA ILE A 33 -5.81 9.90 -0.15
C ILE A 33 -6.33 8.74 -1.00
N ALA A 34 -6.38 7.52 -0.45
CA ALA A 34 -6.92 6.35 -1.13
C ALA A 34 -8.39 6.57 -1.55
N LEU A 35 -9.23 7.10 -0.66
CA LEU A 35 -10.62 7.41 -0.97
C LEU A 35 -10.73 8.34 -2.19
N TYR A 36 -9.99 9.46 -2.19
CA TYR A 36 -10.01 10.41 -3.31
C TYR A 36 -9.61 9.73 -4.63
N HIS A 37 -8.50 9.00 -4.64
CA HIS A 37 -8.02 8.35 -5.86
C HIS A 37 -8.94 7.22 -6.32
N TYR A 38 -9.59 6.49 -5.40
CA TYR A 38 -10.58 5.47 -5.75
C TYR A 38 -11.86 6.06 -6.37
N LEU A 39 -12.29 7.26 -5.95
CA LEU A 39 -13.38 7.96 -6.63
C LEU A 39 -12.99 8.33 -8.07
N ARG A 40 -11.76 8.82 -8.27
CA ARG A 40 -11.24 9.14 -9.61
C ARG A 40 -11.07 7.89 -10.48
N ILE A 41 -10.63 6.77 -9.92
CA ILE A 41 -10.54 5.48 -10.63
C ILE A 41 -11.95 5.00 -11.02
N PHE A 42 -12.91 5.12 -10.11
CA PHE A 42 -14.29 4.73 -10.38
C PHE A 42 -14.93 5.56 -11.50
N GLU A 43 -14.73 6.88 -11.51
CA GLU A 43 -15.18 7.76 -12.59
C GLU A 43 -14.54 7.35 -13.92
N SER A 44 -13.21 7.18 -13.95
CA SER A 44 -12.49 6.76 -15.16
C SER A 44 -12.89 5.36 -15.64
N PHE A 45 -13.23 4.45 -14.71
CA PHE A 45 -13.74 3.13 -15.07
C PHE A 45 -15.11 3.22 -15.74
N ASN A 46 -16.03 4.05 -15.23
CA ASN A 46 -17.35 4.26 -15.82
C ASN A 46 -17.30 4.96 -17.18
N GLU A 47 -16.25 5.75 -17.45
CA GLU A 47 -16.02 6.34 -18.78
C GLU A 47 -15.49 5.28 -19.77
N ALA A 48 -14.66 4.35 -19.32
CA ALA A 48 -14.02 3.33 -20.17
C ALA A 48 -14.88 2.08 -20.39
N TYR A 49 -15.79 1.75 -19.46
CA TYR A 49 -16.55 0.51 -19.47
C TYR A 49 -18.03 0.74 -19.15
N ILE A 50 -18.90 -0.03 -19.82
CA ILE A 50 -20.34 -0.11 -19.51
C ILE A 50 -20.76 -1.58 -19.36
N VAL A 51 -21.87 -1.81 -18.66
CA VAL A 51 -22.45 -3.16 -18.53
C VAL A 51 -23.58 -3.32 -19.53
N ILE A 52 -23.39 -4.22 -20.50
CA ILE A 52 -24.41 -4.58 -21.50
C ILE A 52 -24.79 -6.04 -21.28
N ASN A 53 -26.06 -6.32 -20.96
CA ASN A 53 -26.55 -7.67 -20.68
C ASN A 53 -25.75 -8.45 -19.63
N GLY A 54 -25.25 -7.76 -18.60
CA GLY A 54 -24.42 -8.35 -17.54
C GLY A 54 -22.94 -8.57 -17.91
N VAL A 55 -22.52 -8.12 -19.10
CA VAL A 55 -21.11 -8.22 -19.56
C VAL A 55 -20.48 -6.82 -19.53
N ILE A 56 -19.29 -6.73 -18.95
CA ILE A 56 -18.49 -5.49 -18.97
C ILE A 56 -17.93 -5.31 -20.39
N THR A 57 -18.31 -4.21 -21.04
CA THR A 57 -17.99 -3.90 -22.44
C THR A 57 -17.26 -2.57 -22.51
N GLU A 58 -16.20 -2.49 -23.31
CA GLU A 58 -15.45 -1.26 -23.54
C GLU A 58 -16.28 -0.24 -24.33
N THR A 59 -16.22 1.03 -23.91
CA THR A 59 -16.89 2.15 -24.57
C THR A 59 -16.05 2.79 -25.67
N GLY A 60 -14.74 2.46 -25.74
CA GLY A 60 -13.73 3.16 -26.53
C GLY A 60 -13.04 4.29 -25.73
N GLY A 61 -13.48 4.60 -24.51
CA GLY A 61 -12.75 5.44 -23.56
C GLY A 61 -11.56 4.69 -22.98
N GLN A 62 -10.54 5.42 -22.50
CA GLN A 62 -9.37 4.82 -21.90
C GLN A 62 -9.43 4.89 -20.35
N LEU A 63 -9.19 3.77 -19.69
CA LEU A 63 -9.02 3.74 -18.24
C LEU A 63 -7.73 4.46 -17.85
N ASN A 64 -7.84 5.51 -17.04
CA ASN A 64 -6.69 6.27 -16.59
C ASN A 64 -6.06 5.63 -15.35
N VAL A 65 -5.06 4.76 -15.57
CA VAL A 65 -4.31 4.08 -14.51
C VAL A 65 -3.45 5.02 -13.67
N SER A 66 -3.17 6.25 -14.13
CA SER A 66 -2.35 7.22 -13.40
C SER A 66 -2.95 7.57 -12.04
N TYR A 67 -4.27 7.59 -11.89
CA TYR A 67 -4.92 7.86 -10.60
C TYR A 67 -4.49 6.89 -9.52
N ARG A 68 -4.33 5.61 -9.84
CA ARG A 68 -3.86 4.60 -8.89
C ARG A 68 -2.41 4.83 -8.51
N TYR A 69 -1.54 5.03 -9.49
CA TYR A 69 -0.11 5.21 -9.26
C TYR A 69 0.22 6.50 -8.52
N VAL A 70 -0.47 7.60 -8.79
CA VAL A 70 -0.36 8.84 -8.00
C VAL A 70 -0.82 8.59 -6.56
N GLY A 71 -1.91 7.85 -6.36
CA GLY A 71 -2.35 7.40 -5.05
C GLY A 71 -1.26 6.63 -4.32
N TRP A 72 -0.66 5.63 -4.95
CA TRP A 72 0.42 4.84 -4.36
C TRP A 72 1.69 5.65 -4.11
N LEU A 73 2.05 6.57 -5.01
CA LEU A 73 3.20 7.45 -4.82
C LEU A 73 3.11 8.26 -3.51
N LEU A 74 1.90 8.61 -3.11
CA LEU A 74 1.63 9.33 -1.86
C LEU A 74 1.47 8.37 -0.67
N THR A 75 0.74 7.26 -0.84
CA THR A 75 0.35 6.39 0.28
C THR A 75 1.44 5.40 0.69
N VAL A 76 2.17 4.81 -0.27
CA VAL A 76 3.17 3.76 0.03
C VAL A 76 4.30 4.25 0.95
N PRO A 77 4.90 5.44 0.74
CA PRO A 77 5.84 6.00 1.70
C PRO A 77 5.25 6.22 3.09
N LEU A 78 4.00 6.69 3.17
CA LEU A 78 3.32 6.95 4.44
C LEU A 78 3.04 5.67 5.22
N LEU A 79 2.63 4.58 4.56
CA LEU A 79 2.44 3.26 5.18
C LEU A 79 3.74 2.74 5.83
N LEU A 80 4.87 2.91 5.15
CA LEU A 80 6.18 2.54 5.70
C LEU A 80 6.56 3.41 6.89
N LEU A 81 6.29 4.70 6.83
CA LEU A 81 6.52 5.62 7.95
C LEU A 81 5.63 5.30 9.15
N GLU A 82 4.35 4.94 8.94
CA GLU A 82 3.46 4.50 10.02
C GLU A 82 4.05 3.34 10.81
N LEU A 83 4.55 2.30 10.11
CA LEU A 83 5.15 1.15 10.75
C LEU A 83 6.41 1.53 11.53
N VAL A 84 7.29 2.34 10.94
CA VAL A 84 8.54 2.76 11.60
C VAL A 84 8.25 3.62 12.83
N LEU A 85 7.26 4.52 12.76
CA LEU A 85 6.88 5.40 13.87
C LEU A 85 6.24 4.64 15.02
N VAL A 86 5.33 3.69 14.73
CA VAL A 86 4.63 2.93 15.79
C VAL A 86 5.58 2.00 16.57
N ILE A 87 6.69 1.57 15.94
CA ILE A 87 7.75 0.77 16.59
C ILE A 87 8.56 1.62 17.57
N ARG A 88 8.67 2.93 17.34
CA ARG A 88 9.44 3.87 18.18
C ARG A 88 10.94 3.52 18.26
N LEU A 89 11.60 3.55 17.13
CA LEU A 89 13.07 3.51 17.08
C LEU A 89 13.66 4.83 17.61
N THR A 90 14.99 4.86 17.83
CA THR A 90 15.68 6.15 18.10
C THR A 90 15.43 7.12 16.94
N ARG A 91 15.42 8.43 17.22
CA ARG A 91 15.15 9.49 16.22
C ARG A 91 16.01 9.34 14.97
N GLU A 92 17.30 9.09 15.15
CA GLU A 92 18.26 8.91 14.07
C GLU A 92 17.92 7.69 13.19
N LYS A 93 17.63 6.54 13.83
CA LYS A 93 17.24 5.31 13.12
C LYS A 93 15.90 5.45 12.40
N THR A 94 14.93 6.09 13.04
CA THR A 94 13.62 6.39 12.44
C THR A 94 13.78 7.23 11.18
N PHE A 95 14.56 8.31 11.25
CA PHE A 95 14.81 9.19 10.12
C PHE A 95 15.57 8.47 8.99
N SER A 96 16.71 7.84 9.32
CA SER A 96 17.53 7.14 8.31
C SER A 96 16.76 6.02 7.62
N LEU A 97 16.01 5.20 8.36
CA LEU A 97 15.21 4.12 7.79
C LEU A 97 14.03 4.67 7.00
N GLY A 98 13.31 5.66 7.53
CA GLY A 98 12.18 6.31 6.87
C GLY A 98 12.57 6.90 5.52
N VAL A 99 13.66 7.65 5.44
CA VAL A 99 14.15 8.23 4.18
C VAL A 99 14.50 7.15 3.15
N LYS A 100 15.24 6.10 3.57
CA LYS A 100 15.63 5.00 2.66
C LYS A 100 14.42 4.26 2.11
N LEU A 101 13.45 3.97 2.96
CA LEU A 101 12.22 3.28 2.56
C LEU A 101 11.35 4.17 1.66
N THR A 102 11.24 5.47 1.96
CA THR A 102 10.52 6.43 1.12
C THR A 102 11.13 6.53 -0.28
N ILE A 103 12.46 6.67 -0.39
CA ILE A 103 13.13 6.73 -1.70
C ILE A 103 12.92 5.43 -2.48
N ALA A 104 13.08 4.28 -1.84
CA ALA A 104 12.85 3.00 -2.47
C ALA A 104 11.39 2.84 -2.95
N ALA A 105 10.40 3.26 -2.14
CA ALA A 105 9.00 3.23 -2.49
C ALA A 105 8.68 4.13 -3.70
N VAL A 106 9.21 5.35 -3.73
CA VAL A 106 9.03 6.27 -4.86
C VAL A 106 9.60 5.69 -6.15
N ILE A 107 10.83 5.17 -6.11
CA ILE A 107 11.46 4.54 -7.29
C ILE A 107 10.64 3.32 -7.75
N MET A 108 10.20 2.47 -6.81
CA MET A 108 9.39 1.29 -7.12
C MET A 108 8.10 1.67 -7.85
N VAL A 109 7.37 2.66 -7.33
CA VAL A 109 6.08 3.10 -7.90
C VAL A 109 6.28 3.73 -9.28
N LEU A 110 7.30 4.57 -9.46
CA LEU A 110 7.60 5.20 -10.75
C LEU A 110 7.98 4.16 -11.82
N LEU A 111 8.81 3.19 -11.49
CA LEU A 111 9.17 2.09 -12.39
C LEU A 111 7.95 1.23 -12.75
N GLY A 112 7.11 0.90 -11.76
CA GLY A 112 5.87 0.18 -12.00
C GLY A 112 4.93 0.93 -12.94
N TYR A 113 4.77 2.25 -12.74
CA TYR A 113 3.94 3.09 -13.59
C TYR A 113 4.40 3.08 -15.06
N SER A 114 5.71 3.13 -15.28
CA SER A 114 6.26 3.17 -16.64
C SER A 114 5.90 1.94 -17.48
N GLY A 115 5.63 0.81 -16.87
CA GLY A 115 5.25 -0.41 -17.60
C GLY A 115 3.76 -0.80 -17.47
N GLU A 116 2.94 -0.08 -16.67
CA GLU A 116 1.56 -0.51 -16.41
C GLU A 116 0.66 -0.46 -17.65
N GLY A 117 0.83 0.55 -18.50
CA GLY A 117 0.06 0.69 -19.74
C GLY A 117 0.51 -0.24 -20.89
N LEU A 118 1.62 -0.95 -20.71
CA LEU A 118 2.20 -1.80 -21.74
C LEU A 118 1.57 -3.20 -21.70
N VAL A 119 0.41 -3.36 -22.32
CA VAL A 119 -0.39 -4.61 -22.27
C VAL A 119 -0.53 -5.30 -23.63
N ASP A 120 -0.16 -4.62 -24.72
CA ASP A 120 -0.18 -5.18 -26.06
C ASP A 120 0.95 -6.22 -26.23
N ALA A 121 0.73 -7.20 -27.08
CA ALA A 121 1.64 -8.35 -27.22
C ALA A 121 3.09 -7.98 -27.60
N ASP A 122 3.25 -6.91 -28.36
CA ASP A 122 4.56 -6.35 -28.77
C ASP A 122 5.23 -5.55 -27.64
N GLN A 123 4.50 -5.11 -26.63
CA GLN A 123 4.97 -4.31 -25.49
C GLN A 123 5.26 -5.13 -24.23
N LEU A 124 4.87 -6.41 -24.19
CA LEU A 124 5.03 -7.26 -23.00
C LEU A 124 6.49 -7.44 -22.57
N GLN A 125 7.44 -7.37 -23.51
CA GLN A 125 8.85 -7.42 -23.17
C GLN A 125 9.29 -6.20 -22.36
N GLU A 126 8.84 -5.00 -22.73
CA GLU A 126 9.13 -3.77 -22.00
C GLU A 126 8.44 -3.78 -20.63
N ARG A 127 7.19 -4.25 -20.54
CA ARG A 127 6.47 -4.46 -19.28
C ARG A 127 7.29 -5.35 -18.32
N TRP A 128 7.86 -6.46 -18.84
CA TRP A 128 8.70 -7.36 -18.07
C TRP A 128 9.97 -6.69 -17.55
N ILE A 129 10.60 -5.81 -18.36
CA ILE A 129 11.77 -5.03 -17.97
C ILE A 129 11.43 -4.09 -16.81
N TYR A 130 10.36 -3.31 -16.92
CA TYR A 130 9.94 -2.39 -15.86
C TYR A 130 9.56 -3.10 -14.56
N TRP A 131 8.87 -4.23 -14.67
CA TRP A 131 8.61 -5.10 -13.52
C TRP A 131 9.91 -5.54 -12.84
N SER A 132 10.84 -6.06 -13.61
CA SER A 132 12.13 -6.54 -13.08
C SER A 132 12.91 -5.42 -12.40
N LEU A 133 12.95 -4.22 -12.97
CA LEU A 133 13.59 -3.05 -12.38
C LEU A 133 12.90 -2.62 -11.09
N ALA A 134 11.56 -2.63 -11.04
CA ALA A 134 10.78 -2.29 -9.85
C ALA A 134 10.98 -3.31 -8.70
N MET A 135 11.32 -4.56 -9.03
CA MET A 135 11.59 -5.59 -8.02
C MET A 135 12.85 -5.29 -7.19
N PHE A 136 13.85 -4.57 -7.67
CA PHE A 136 15.02 -4.22 -6.87
C PHE A 136 14.67 -3.35 -5.65
N PRO A 137 14.02 -2.18 -5.79
CA PRO A 137 13.58 -1.41 -4.63
C PRO A 137 12.50 -2.14 -3.81
N PHE A 138 11.64 -2.96 -4.40
CA PHE A 138 10.69 -3.80 -3.67
C PHE A 138 11.40 -4.79 -2.74
N LEU A 139 12.37 -5.55 -3.25
CA LEU A 139 13.17 -6.50 -2.45
C LEU A 139 13.99 -5.79 -1.38
N PHE A 140 14.50 -4.58 -1.67
CA PHE A 140 15.16 -3.76 -0.66
C PHE A 140 14.21 -3.39 0.48
N ILE A 141 12.95 -3.02 0.18
CA ILE A 141 11.93 -2.76 1.21
C ILE A 141 11.66 -4.03 2.01
N LEU A 142 11.41 -5.17 1.35
CA LEU A 142 11.17 -6.46 2.01
C LEU A 142 12.35 -6.85 2.92
N TYR A 143 13.58 -6.70 2.46
CA TYR A 143 14.77 -6.95 3.28
C TYR A 143 14.77 -6.11 4.57
N ASN A 144 14.45 -4.82 4.48
CA ASN A 144 14.37 -3.96 5.65
C ASN A 144 13.25 -4.39 6.60
N LEU A 145 12.06 -4.70 6.06
CA LEU A 145 10.92 -5.15 6.86
C LEU A 145 11.20 -6.50 7.55
N ILE A 146 11.77 -7.47 6.87
CA ILE A 146 11.99 -8.81 7.38
C ILE A 146 13.20 -8.86 8.31
N ILE A 147 14.34 -8.32 7.86
CA ILE A 147 15.62 -8.50 8.54
C ILE A 147 15.91 -7.35 9.52
N LYS A 148 15.82 -6.09 9.05
CA LYS A 148 16.20 -4.94 9.88
C LYS A 148 15.21 -4.67 11.01
N LEU A 149 13.91 -4.94 10.83
CA LEU A 149 12.90 -4.76 11.86
C LEU A 149 12.78 -5.97 12.82
N LYS A 150 13.44 -7.10 12.57
CA LYS A 150 13.39 -8.28 13.45
C LYS A 150 13.80 -7.95 14.88
N ASN A 151 14.97 -7.34 15.07
CA ASN A 151 15.50 -6.98 16.38
C ASN A 151 14.67 -5.88 17.08
N PRO A 152 14.29 -4.76 16.42
CA PRO A 152 13.38 -3.80 17.01
C PRO A 152 12.05 -4.39 17.49
N ILE A 153 11.48 -5.32 16.73
CA ILE A 153 10.23 -6.00 17.11
C ILE A 153 10.43 -6.88 18.33
N SER A 154 11.52 -7.64 18.39
CA SER A 154 11.81 -8.53 19.54
C SER A 154 12.05 -7.76 20.85
N LYS A 155 12.37 -6.48 20.78
CA LYS A 155 12.54 -5.59 21.95
C LYS A 155 11.23 -4.94 22.42
N GLN A 156 10.13 -5.10 21.68
CA GLN A 156 8.83 -4.60 22.12
C GLN A 156 8.33 -5.37 23.34
N PRO A 157 7.44 -4.79 24.18
CA PRO A 157 6.77 -5.54 25.23
C PRO A 157 6.10 -6.82 24.69
N LYS A 158 6.14 -7.91 25.43
CA LYS A 158 5.66 -9.25 24.97
C LYS A 158 4.24 -9.23 24.41
N ASN A 159 3.34 -8.44 25.01
CA ASN A 159 1.95 -8.28 24.60
C ASN A 159 1.74 -7.40 23.36
N VAL A 160 2.82 -6.79 22.83
CA VAL A 160 2.82 -5.96 21.63
C VAL A 160 3.60 -6.62 20.48
N GLN A 161 4.57 -7.49 20.79
CA GLN A 161 5.43 -8.11 19.77
C GLN A 161 4.64 -8.82 18.66
N SER A 162 3.61 -9.59 19.03
CA SER A 162 2.77 -10.31 18.06
C SER A 162 2.00 -9.35 17.16
N LEU A 163 1.45 -8.28 17.73
CA LEU A 163 0.71 -7.28 16.94
C LEU A 163 1.62 -6.58 15.92
N VAL A 164 2.81 -6.14 16.33
CA VAL A 164 3.79 -5.51 15.43
C VAL A 164 4.29 -6.49 14.37
N SER A 165 4.53 -7.74 14.76
CA SER A 165 4.93 -8.79 13.82
C SER A 165 3.82 -9.08 12.80
N ASN A 166 2.57 -9.18 13.26
CA ASN A 166 1.42 -9.43 12.38
C ASN A 166 1.18 -8.25 11.42
N ALA A 167 1.29 -6.99 11.90
CA ALA A 167 1.19 -5.82 11.06
C ALA A 167 2.27 -5.84 9.95
N ARG A 168 3.52 -6.14 10.31
CA ARG A 168 4.61 -6.29 9.35
C ARG A 168 4.32 -7.39 8.31
N TRP A 169 3.86 -8.57 8.75
CA TRP A 169 3.55 -9.66 7.83
C TRP A 169 2.33 -9.38 6.97
N LEU A 170 1.30 -8.72 7.51
CA LEU A 170 0.15 -8.27 6.74
C LEU A 170 0.59 -7.36 5.58
N LEU A 171 1.48 -6.39 5.88
CA LEU A 171 2.03 -5.49 4.87
C LEU A 171 2.84 -6.26 3.82
N ILE A 172 3.74 -7.17 4.23
CA ILE A 172 4.56 -7.97 3.32
C ILE A 172 3.69 -8.82 2.40
N VAL A 173 2.72 -9.56 2.96
CA VAL A 173 1.87 -10.47 2.20
C VAL A 173 0.95 -9.70 1.25
N SER A 174 0.30 -8.63 1.72
CA SER A 174 -0.56 -7.82 0.85
C SER A 174 0.23 -7.16 -0.29
N TRP A 175 1.48 -6.75 -0.03
CA TRP A 175 2.31 -6.11 -1.05
C TRP A 175 2.85 -7.09 -2.10
N THR A 176 2.98 -8.39 -1.78
CA THR A 176 3.33 -9.40 -2.81
C THR A 176 2.23 -9.62 -3.83
N ILE A 177 0.98 -9.21 -3.54
CA ILE A 177 -0.12 -9.30 -4.50
C ILE A 177 0.13 -8.38 -5.72
N TYR A 178 0.68 -7.16 -5.51
CA TYR A 178 0.86 -6.20 -6.59
C TYR A 178 1.77 -6.69 -7.73
N PRO A 179 3.01 -7.17 -7.46
CA PRO A 179 3.85 -7.69 -8.54
C PRO A 179 3.26 -8.93 -9.22
N VAL A 180 2.45 -9.73 -8.53
CA VAL A 180 1.74 -10.87 -9.15
C VAL A 180 0.64 -10.38 -10.08
N VAL A 181 -0.21 -9.45 -9.62
CA VAL A 181 -1.29 -8.86 -10.44
C VAL A 181 -0.69 -8.14 -11.66
N TYR A 182 0.40 -7.40 -11.49
CA TYR A 182 1.09 -6.71 -12.58
C TYR A 182 1.50 -7.65 -13.72
N LEU A 183 1.84 -8.90 -13.42
CA LEU A 183 2.27 -9.89 -14.40
C LEU A 183 1.10 -10.59 -15.13
N LEU A 184 -0.15 -10.40 -14.71
CA LEU A 184 -1.31 -11.08 -15.30
C LEU A 184 -1.35 -10.96 -16.84
N PRO A 185 -1.16 -9.79 -17.48
CA PRO A 185 -1.17 -9.68 -18.95
C PRO A 185 -0.04 -10.44 -19.64
N ILE A 186 1.06 -10.73 -18.93
CA ILE A 186 2.18 -11.51 -19.48
C ILE A 186 1.85 -13.01 -19.52
N PHE A 187 1.20 -13.52 -18.46
CA PHE A 187 0.86 -14.93 -18.35
C PHE A 187 -0.48 -15.29 -19.01
N ASP A 188 -1.39 -14.34 -19.03
CA ASP A 188 -2.69 -14.47 -19.66
C ASP A 188 -3.01 -13.20 -20.47
N PRO A 189 -2.72 -13.18 -21.78
CA PRO A 189 -3.02 -12.04 -22.64
C PRO A 189 -4.52 -11.70 -22.73
N SER A 190 -5.42 -12.62 -22.30
CA SER A 190 -6.84 -12.37 -22.16
C SER A 190 -7.22 -11.66 -20.86
N ALA A 191 -6.26 -11.53 -19.92
CA ALA A 191 -6.49 -10.83 -18.67
C ALA A 191 -6.81 -9.37 -18.94
N SER A 192 -8.06 -9.02 -18.74
CA SER A 192 -8.56 -7.67 -18.95
C SER A 192 -8.04 -6.70 -17.87
N TYR A 193 -8.06 -5.40 -18.18
CA TYR A 193 -7.84 -4.36 -17.18
C TYR A 193 -8.75 -4.50 -15.96
N VAL A 194 -9.94 -5.08 -16.11
CA VAL A 194 -10.87 -5.37 -15.01
C VAL A 194 -10.23 -6.29 -13.97
N SER A 195 -9.59 -7.38 -14.42
CA SER A 195 -8.91 -8.33 -13.52
C SER A 195 -7.77 -7.67 -12.75
N LEU A 196 -6.98 -6.82 -13.42
CA LEU A 196 -5.93 -6.00 -12.77
C LEU A 196 -6.53 -5.08 -11.72
N GLN A 197 -7.61 -4.37 -12.04
CA GLN A 197 -8.25 -3.42 -11.11
C GLN A 197 -8.83 -4.13 -9.88
N VAL A 198 -9.43 -5.31 -10.04
CA VAL A 198 -9.93 -6.13 -8.92
C VAL A 198 -8.77 -6.57 -8.02
N GLY A 199 -7.70 -7.11 -8.61
CA GLY A 199 -6.52 -7.59 -7.86
C GLY A 199 -5.88 -6.46 -7.05
N TYR A 200 -5.64 -5.31 -7.67
CA TYR A 200 -5.10 -4.13 -6.98
C TYR A 200 -6.04 -3.60 -5.89
N THR A 201 -7.36 -3.64 -6.12
CA THR A 201 -8.32 -3.18 -5.11
C THR A 201 -8.31 -4.06 -3.87
N VAL A 202 -8.22 -5.39 -4.04
CA VAL A 202 -8.07 -6.32 -2.92
C VAL A 202 -6.78 -6.05 -2.15
N ALA A 203 -5.66 -5.89 -2.86
CA ALA A 203 -4.37 -5.56 -2.26
C ALA A 203 -4.41 -4.24 -1.47
N ASP A 204 -5.05 -3.19 -2.02
CA ASP A 204 -5.17 -1.88 -1.36
C ASP A 204 -6.03 -1.95 -0.09
N ILE A 205 -7.14 -2.70 -0.08
CA ILE A 205 -7.96 -2.87 1.12
C ILE A 205 -7.14 -3.52 2.25
N LEU A 206 -6.35 -4.54 1.91
CA LEU A 206 -5.50 -5.24 2.88
C LEU A 206 -4.33 -4.38 3.35
N SER A 207 -3.63 -3.73 2.43
CA SER A 207 -2.41 -2.96 2.74
C SER A 207 -2.67 -1.57 3.30
N ILE A 208 -3.84 -1.01 3.13
CA ILE A 208 -4.18 0.34 3.62
C ILE A 208 -5.12 0.24 4.81
N ALA A 209 -6.37 -0.19 4.62
CA ALA A 209 -7.37 -0.16 5.67
C ALA A 209 -7.08 -1.18 6.78
N SER A 210 -6.81 -2.45 6.41
CA SER A 210 -6.54 -3.49 7.41
C SER A 210 -5.21 -3.27 8.13
N PHE A 211 -4.18 -2.79 7.42
CA PHE A 211 -2.91 -2.42 8.05
C PHE A 211 -3.08 -1.23 9.01
N GLY A 212 -3.83 -0.19 8.65
CA GLY A 212 -4.13 0.94 9.53
C GLY A 212 -4.83 0.50 10.83
N ILE A 213 -5.73 -0.50 10.77
CA ILE A 213 -6.35 -1.09 11.98
C ILE A 213 -5.27 -1.75 12.86
N MET A 214 -4.31 -2.46 12.27
CA MET A 214 -3.20 -3.03 13.04
C MET A 214 -2.34 -1.95 13.72
N ILE A 215 -2.06 -0.84 13.03
CA ILE A 215 -1.37 0.32 13.61
C ILE A 215 -2.14 0.89 14.79
N TYR A 216 -3.48 1.04 14.67
CA TYR A 216 -4.33 1.48 15.77
C TYR A 216 -4.25 0.53 16.98
N LEU A 217 -4.39 -0.77 16.77
CA LEU A 217 -4.32 -1.77 17.84
C LEU A 217 -2.96 -1.75 18.56
N ILE A 218 -1.87 -1.57 17.82
CA ILE A 218 -0.52 -1.43 18.40
C ILE A 218 -0.43 -0.14 19.22
N ALA A 219 -0.90 0.99 18.66
CA ALA A 219 -0.86 2.29 19.31
C ALA A 219 -1.70 2.28 20.60
N GLN A 220 -2.90 1.70 20.57
CA GLN A 220 -3.77 1.55 21.73
C GLN A 220 -3.10 0.68 22.79
N ARG A 221 -2.64 -0.52 22.41
CA ARG A 221 -2.00 -1.45 23.36
C ARG A 221 -0.77 -0.85 24.04
N LYS A 222 0.04 -0.12 23.28
CA LYS A 222 1.20 0.60 23.85
C LYS A 222 0.78 1.75 24.76
N SER A 223 -0.29 2.45 24.43
CA SER A 223 -0.83 3.51 25.29
C SER A 223 -1.30 2.98 26.63
N ASP A 224 -1.99 1.83 26.64
CA ASP A 224 -2.53 1.19 27.85
C ASP A 224 -1.42 0.76 28.84
N ILE A 225 -0.26 0.41 28.33
CA ILE A 225 0.89 -0.05 29.18
C ILE A 225 1.93 1.04 29.44
N GLY A 226 1.71 2.27 28.96
CA GLY A 226 2.61 3.40 29.13
C GLY A 226 3.95 3.23 28.38
N ALA A 227 3.99 2.48 27.28
CA ALA A 227 5.21 2.09 26.55
C ALA A 227 5.47 2.97 25.31
#